data_ce044a95ff4c017371eebbafe749aab5
#
_entry.id   ce044a95ff4c017371eebbafe749aab5
#
_cell.length_a   1.000
_cell.length_b   1.000
_cell.length_c   1.000
_cell.angle_alpha   90.00
_cell.angle_beta   90.00
_cell.angle_gamma   90.00
#
_symmetry.space_group_name_H-M   'P 1'
#
loop_
_entity.id
_entity.type
_entity.pdbx_description
1 polymer ?
#
loop_
_entity_poly.entity_id
_entity_poly.type
_entity_poly.pdbx_seq_one_letter_code
_entity_poly.pdbx_strand_id
1 'polypeptide(L)'
;NMKYYLAIDIGASSGRHIIGYKDDKGKICLIEVYRFKNEVKNKDGHLIWDVDELFKEVKNGIRISLSKYPQIESLSIDTWGVDYVLIDELDNEILPVYAYRDNRTQKIIDEVHQKISFNDLYKITGCQFQVFNSIYQLYEDKKSNRLQKAKTFLMIPEYLLYKLTGVKVHEYTNASTMGLCSCE
;
A
#
# COMPACT_ATOMS: atom_id res chain seq x y z
N ASN A 1 -22.25 22.45 -13.54
CA ASN A 1 -20.88 22.10 -13.92
C ASN A 1 -20.61 20.64 -13.53
N MET A 2 -20.10 19.86 -14.48
CA MET A 2 -19.74 18.46 -14.25
C MET A 2 -18.54 18.38 -13.29
N LYS A 3 -18.63 17.53 -12.27
CA LYS A 3 -17.57 17.31 -11.29
C LYS A 3 -16.77 16.08 -11.66
N TYR A 4 -15.45 16.19 -11.63
CA TYR A 4 -14.52 15.10 -11.91
C TYR A 4 -13.74 14.70 -10.68
N TYR A 5 -13.53 13.41 -10.54
CA TYR A 5 -12.78 12.80 -9.45
C TYR A 5 -11.72 11.87 -10.03
N LEU A 6 -10.53 11.84 -9.46
CA LEU A 6 -9.46 10.95 -9.90
C LEU A 6 -9.30 9.77 -8.94
N ALA A 7 -9.48 8.57 -9.46
CA ALA A 7 -9.14 7.33 -8.76
C ALA A 7 -7.81 6.80 -9.31
N ILE A 8 -6.86 6.52 -8.42
CA ILE A 8 -5.59 5.88 -8.76
C ILE A 8 -5.62 4.48 -8.14
N ASP A 9 -5.86 3.48 -8.98
CA ASP A 9 -6.00 2.07 -8.60
C ASP A 9 -4.75 1.31 -9.01
N ILE A 10 -3.98 0.85 -8.01
CA ILE A 10 -2.68 0.22 -8.22
C ILE A 10 -2.73 -1.23 -7.73
N GLY A 11 -2.69 -2.15 -8.67
CA GLY A 11 -2.51 -3.57 -8.39
C GLY A 11 -1.03 -3.98 -8.37
N ALA A 12 -0.79 -5.24 -8.01
CA ALA A 12 0.56 -5.80 -7.95
C ALA A 12 1.25 -5.99 -9.33
N SER A 13 0.52 -5.78 -10.44
CA SER A 13 1.04 -5.95 -11.80
C SER A 13 0.90 -4.70 -12.67
N SER A 14 -0.07 -3.85 -12.37
CA SER A 14 -0.32 -2.61 -13.11
C SER A 14 -1.09 -1.61 -12.27
N GLY A 15 -0.90 -0.33 -12.57
CA GLY A 15 -1.69 0.75 -11.99
C GLY A 15 -2.38 1.55 -13.08
N ARG A 16 -3.45 2.25 -12.72
CA ARG A 16 -4.24 3.09 -13.62
C ARG A 16 -4.78 4.31 -12.92
N HIS A 17 -4.90 5.36 -13.70
CA HIS A 17 -5.56 6.60 -13.30
C HIS A 17 -6.89 6.68 -14.04
N ILE A 18 -7.98 6.81 -13.28
CA ILE A 18 -9.34 6.75 -13.80
C ILE A 18 -10.07 8.02 -13.38
N ILE A 19 -10.61 8.74 -14.36
CA ILE A 19 -11.55 9.84 -14.10
C ILE A 19 -12.94 9.28 -13.93
N GLY A 20 -13.56 9.61 -12.79
CA GLY A 20 -14.95 9.32 -12.49
C GLY A 20 -15.79 10.59 -12.51
N TYR A 21 -17.00 10.51 -13.07
CA TYR A 21 -17.99 11.59 -13.07
C TYR A 21 -19.42 11.03 -13.19
N LYS A 22 -20.41 11.87 -12.88
CA LYS A 22 -21.80 11.55 -13.16
C LYS A 22 -22.24 12.30 -14.43
N ASP A 23 -22.87 11.58 -15.35
CA ASP A 23 -23.51 12.17 -16.53
C ASP A 23 -24.81 12.91 -16.16
N ASP A 24 -25.45 13.53 -17.15
CA ASP A 24 -26.71 14.29 -16.98
C ASP A 24 -27.88 13.44 -16.50
N LYS A 25 -27.76 12.10 -16.60
CA LYS A 25 -28.75 11.13 -16.10
C LYS A 25 -28.38 10.59 -14.71
N GLY A 26 -27.30 11.09 -14.09
CA GLY A 26 -26.81 10.65 -12.80
C GLY A 26 -26.04 9.32 -12.82
N LYS A 27 -25.75 8.76 -14.00
CA LYS A 27 -24.99 7.54 -14.16
C LYS A 27 -23.50 7.81 -13.94
N ILE A 28 -22.83 6.92 -13.20
CA ILE A 28 -21.38 6.97 -13.01
C ILE A 28 -20.69 6.54 -14.31
N CYS A 29 -19.80 7.39 -14.80
CA CYS A 29 -18.96 7.16 -15.96
C CYS A 29 -17.49 7.13 -15.53
N LEU A 30 -16.70 6.24 -16.14
CA LEU A 30 -15.29 6.05 -15.84
C LEU A 30 -14.48 6.17 -17.12
N ILE A 31 -13.36 6.90 -17.07
CA ILE A 31 -12.44 7.08 -18.20
C ILE A 31 -11.03 6.78 -17.70
N GLU A 32 -10.40 5.74 -18.23
CA GLU A 32 -8.97 5.50 -17.99
C GLU A 32 -8.14 6.53 -18.76
N VAL A 33 -7.28 7.26 -18.07
CA VAL A 33 -6.45 8.33 -18.65
C VAL A 33 -4.96 7.99 -18.67
N TYR A 34 -4.52 7.09 -17.82
CA TYR A 34 -3.13 6.65 -17.74
C TYR A 34 -3.05 5.23 -17.17
N ARG A 35 -2.13 4.43 -17.71
CA ARG A 35 -1.82 3.07 -17.22
C ARG A 35 -0.30 2.88 -17.20
N PHE A 36 0.18 2.18 -16.18
CA PHE A 36 1.59 1.81 -16.05
C PHE A 36 1.76 0.39 -15.52
N LYS A 37 2.90 -0.21 -15.79
CA LYS A 37 3.29 -1.49 -15.19
C LYS A 37 3.76 -1.27 -13.77
N ASN A 38 3.42 -2.20 -12.89
CA ASN A 38 3.93 -2.27 -11.53
C ASN A 38 4.50 -3.68 -11.33
N GLU A 39 5.80 -3.78 -11.16
CA GLU A 39 6.50 -5.05 -11.09
C GLU A 39 7.44 -5.06 -9.89
N VAL A 40 7.51 -6.20 -9.20
CA VAL A 40 8.53 -6.44 -8.18
C VAL A 40 9.90 -6.50 -8.85
N LYS A 41 10.92 -6.00 -8.15
CA LYS A 41 12.32 -6.12 -8.57
C LYS A 41 13.03 -7.14 -7.68
N ASN A 42 14.01 -7.87 -8.25
CA ASN A 42 14.91 -8.70 -7.46
C ASN A 42 16.11 -7.85 -7.06
N LYS A 43 16.40 -7.80 -5.78
CA LYS A 43 17.58 -7.14 -5.22
C LYS A 43 18.16 -8.02 -4.13
N ASP A 44 19.41 -8.44 -4.30
CA ASP A 44 20.14 -9.26 -3.35
C ASP A 44 19.39 -10.54 -2.92
N GLY A 45 18.68 -11.16 -3.87
CA GLY A 45 17.91 -12.38 -3.65
C GLY A 45 16.52 -12.16 -3.03
N HIS A 46 16.11 -10.92 -2.83
CA HIS A 46 14.80 -10.55 -2.31
C HIS A 46 13.92 -9.87 -3.36
N LEU A 47 12.61 -10.07 -3.25
CA LEU A 47 11.62 -9.36 -4.04
C LEU A 47 11.23 -8.06 -3.32
N ILE A 48 11.39 -6.95 -4.00
CA ILE A 48 11.17 -5.61 -3.47
C ILE A 48 10.26 -4.77 -4.37
N TRP A 49 9.66 -3.74 -3.79
CA TRP A 49 9.01 -2.65 -4.52
C TRP A 49 9.97 -1.46 -4.66
N ASP A 50 10.06 -0.91 -5.87
CA ASP A 50 10.70 0.38 -6.10
C ASP A 50 9.66 1.48 -5.90
N VAL A 51 9.57 1.97 -4.65
CA VAL A 51 8.54 2.96 -4.28
C VAL A 51 8.79 4.33 -4.88
N ASP A 52 10.03 4.66 -5.23
CA ASP A 52 10.36 5.91 -5.94
C ASP A 52 9.83 5.89 -7.38
N GLU A 53 10.03 4.75 -8.07
CA GLU A 53 9.47 4.55 -9.41
C GLU A 53 7.93 4.56 -9.36
N LEU A 54 7.34 3.87 -8.39
CA LEU A 54 5.89 3.85 -8.19
C LEU A 54 5.34 5.27 -7.96
N PHE A 55 5.99 6.05 -7.12
CA PHE A 55 5.58 7.44 -6.86
C PHE A 55 5.74 8.34 -8.10
N LYS A 56 6.77 8.11 -8.89
CA LYS A 56 6.97 8.80 -10.19
C LYS A 56 5.79 8.54 -11.13
N GLU A 57 5.35 7.27 -11.24
CA GLU A 57 4.20 6.90 -12.06
C GLU A 57 2.89 7.51 -11.56
N VAL A 58 2.69 7.56 -10.23
CA VAL A 58 1.55 8.26 -9.62
C VAL A 58 1.54 9.74 -10.05
N LYS A 59 2.66 10.44 -9.94
CA LYS A 59 2.77 11.85 -10.35
C LYS A 59 2.56 12.05 -11.86
N ASN A 60 3.09 11.16 -12.69
CA ASN A 60 2.92 11.22 -14.13
C ASN A 60 1.44 11.13 -14.52
N GLY A 61 0.73 10.16 -13.96
CA GLY A 61 -0.70 10.00 -14.20
C GLY A 61 -1.54 11.18 -13.70
N ILE A 62 -1.20 11.75 -12.53
CA ILE A 62 -1.85 12.97 -12.02
C ILE A 62 -1.66 14.14 -13.00
N ARG A 63 -0.43 14.35 -13.49
CA ARG A 63 -0.13 15.42 -14.46
C ARG A 63 -0.93 15.26 -15.76
N ILE A 64 -0.99 14.04 -16.30
CA ILE A 64 -1.77 13.71 -17.49
C ILE A 64 -3.26 13.94 -17.23
N SER A 65 -3.76 13.50 -16.08
CA SER A 65 -5.16 13.67 -15.71
C SER A 65 -5.56 15.15 -15.61
N LEU A 66 -4.73 15.98 -14.96
CA LEU A 66 -4.97 17.42 -14.82
C LEU A 66 -4.87 18.17 -16.15
N SER A 67 -4.01 17.71 -17.06
CA SER A 67 -3.92 18.34 -18.41
C SER A 67 -5.20 18.15 -19.23
N LYS A 68 -5.93 17.05 -19.01
CA LYS A 68 -7.19 16.74 -19.71
C LYS A 68 -8.43 17.21 -18.95
N TYR A 69 -8.35 17.20 -17.62
CA TYR A 69 -9.46 17.51 -16.70
C TYR A 69 -8.96 18.47 -15.61
N PRO A 70 -8.71 19.75 -15.91
CA PRO A 70 -8.13 20.71 -14.96
C PRO A 70 -9.04 20.99 -13.75
N GLN A 71 -10.30 20.63 -13.81
CA GLN A 71 -11.31 20.81 -12.76
C GLN A 71 -11.53 19.56 -11.89
N ILE A 72 -10.55 18.66 -11.79
CA ILE A 72 -10.60 17.53 -10.83
C ILE A 72 -10.72 18.09 -9.41
N GLU A 73 -11.77 17.68 -8.68
CA GLU A 73 -12.05 18.17 -7.33
C GLU A 73 -11.26 17.44 -6.25
N SER A 74 -11.02 16.14 -6.43
CA SER A 74 -10.26 15.33 -5.48
C SER A 74 -9.67 14.10 -6.13
N LEU A 75 -8.71 13.49 -5.44
CA LEU A 75 -8.13 12.20 -5.81
C LEU A 75 -8.11 11.25 -4.62
N SER A 76 -8.10 9.95 -4.92
CA SER A 76 -7.86 8.88 -3.97
C SER A 76 -6.94 7.84 -4.58
N ILE A 77 -6.20 7.14 -3.71
CA ILE A 77 -5.29 6.05 -4.10
C ILE A 77 -5.69 4.80 -3.33
N ASP A 78 -5.88 3.70 -4.04
CA ASP A 78 -5.93 2.37 -3.46
C ASP A 78 -4.87 1.47 -4.08
N THR A 79 -4.37 0.52 -3.29
CA THR A 79 -3.35 -0.43 -3.72
C THR A 79 -3.64 -1.83 -3.17
N TRP A 80 -2.74 -2.77 -3.43
CA TRP A 80 -2.72 -4.05 -2.72
C TRP A 80 -2.47 -3.83 -1.22
N GLY A 81 -2.91 -4.79 -0.41
CA GLY A 81 -2.72 -4.75 1.05
C GLY A 81 -1.38 -5.32 1.50
N VAL A 82 -1.23 -5.47 2.78
CA VAL A 82 -0.16 -6.13 3.57
C VAL A 82 1.23 -5.53 3.52
N ASP A 83 1.62 -4.88 2.42
CA ASP A 83 2.94 -4.25 2.26
C ASP A 83 2.97 -2.82 2.79
N TYR A 84 4.13 -2.41 3.24
CA TYR A 84 4.34 -1.14 3.94
C TYR A 84 5.74 -0.57 3.74
N VAL A 85 5.87 0.70 4.06
CA VAL A 85 7.14 1.42 4.14
C VAL A 85 7.39 1.80 5.59
N LEU A 86 8.56 1.46 6.11
CA LEU A 86 9.05 1.94 7.39
C LEU A 86 9.80 3.26 7.18
N ILE A 87 9.55 4.22 8.06
CA ILE A 87 10.13 5.58 7.99
C ILE A 87 10.79 5.89 9.32
N ASP A 88 12.01 6.43 9.27
CA ASP A 88 12.79 6.80 10.46
C ASP A 88 12.38 8.14 11.06
N GLU A 89 13.08 8.59 12.12
CA GLU A 89 12.82 9.86 12.81
C GLU A 89 13.09 11.09 11.95
N LEU A 90 13.88 10.95 10.90
CA LEU A 90 14.24 12.02 9.97
C LEU A 90 13.41 12.02 8.70
N ASP A 91 12.34 11.25 8.69
CA ASP A 91 11.44 11.05 7.54
C ASP A 91 12.07 10.37 6.32
N ASN A 92 13.16 9.61 6.52
CA ASN A 92 13.75 8.79 5.48
C ASN A 92 13.11 7.39 5.46
N GLU A 93 12.93 6.84 4.26
CA GLU A 93 12.50 5.46 4.07
C GLU A 93 13.60 4.48 4.52
N ILE A 94 13.22 3.45 5.27
CA ILE A 94 14.10 2.34 5.65
C ILE A 94 14.00 1.29 4.53
N LEU A 95 14.93 1.38 3.58
CA LEU A 95 14.98 0.49 2.42
C LEU A 95 15.64 -0.87 2.76
N PRO A 96 15.33 -1.94 2.00
CA PRO A 96 14.37 -1.99 0.91
C PRO A 96 12.92 -2.07 1.39
N VAL A 97 11.96 -1.77 0.51
CA VAL A 97 10.54 -2.06 0.72
C VAL A 97 10.25 -3.46 0.18
N TYR A 98 10.04 -4.43 1.06
CA TYR A 98 9.84 -5.81 0.66
C TYR A 98 8.45 -6.03 0.06
N ALA A 99 8.39 -6.84 -1.00
CA ALA A 99 7.15 -7.27 -1.59
C ALA A 99 6.58 -8.49 -0.86
N TYR A 100 5.26 -8.60 -0.77
CA TYR A 100 4.59 -9.74 -0.13
C TYR A 100 4.93 -11.09 -0.76
N ARG A 101 5.39 -11.09 -2.01
CA ARG A 101 5.84 -12.29 -2.73
C ARG A 101 7.24 -12.74 -2.34
N ASP A 102 7.96 -11.96 -1.52
CA ASP A 102 9.25 -12.37 -0.99
C ASP A 102 9.10 -13.53 -0.01
N ASN A 103 10.08 -14.41 0.03
CA ASN A 103 10.03 -15.60 0.89
C ASN A 103 10.57 -15.38 2.30
N ARG A 104 10.92 -14.14 2.68
CA ARG A 104 11.58 -13.81 3.96
C ARG A 104 10.78 -14.22 5.20
N THR A 105 9.45 -14.32 5.08
CA THR A 105 8.58 -14.64 6.20
C THR A 105 8.42 -16.14 6.45
N GLN A 106 8.72 -17.00 5.49
CA GLN A 106 8.46 -18.44 5.58
C GLN A 106 9.09 -19.11 6.82
N LYS A 107 10.29 -18.67 7.20
CA LYS A 107 11.05 -19.26 8.30
C LYS A 107 10.60 -18.80 9.69
N ILE A 108 9.78 -17.75 9.77
CA ILE A 108 9.40 -17.14 11.06
C ILE A 108 7.94 -17.41 11.47
N ILE A 109 7.16 -18.06 10.61
CA ILE A 109 5.75 -18.36 10.88
C ILE A 109 5.58 -19.13 12.19
N ASP A 110 6.35 -20.22 12.35
CA ASP A 110 6.30 -21.06 13.55
C ASP A 110 6.70 -20.29 14.82
N GLU A 111 7.68 -19.39 14.73
CA GLU A 111 8.10 -18.57 15.87
C GLU A 111 6.99 -17.62 16.32
N VAL A 112 6.24 -17.04 15.39
CA VAL A 112 5.08 -16.20 15.72
C VAL A 112 4.00 -17.04 16.39
N HIS A 113 3.72 -18.24 15.86
CA HIS A 113 2.66 -19.11 16.39
C HIS A 113 3.02 -19.89 17.65
N GLN A 114 4.29 -19.87 18.07
CA GLN A 114 4.67 -20.21 19.43
C GLN A 114 4.22 -19.15 20.48
N LYS A 115 3.97 -17.91 20.02
CA LYS A 115 3.52 -16.80 20.90
C LYS A 115 2.01 -16.63 20.91
N ILE A 116 1.37 -16.85 19.77
CA ILE A 116 -0.08 -16.79 19.60
C ILE A 116 -0.52 -17.85 18.59
N SER A 117 -1.48 -18.70 18.95
CA SER A 117 -1.97 -19.72 18.01
C SER A 117 -2.68 -19.10 16.80
N PHE A 118 -2.73 -19.83 15.68
CA PHE A 118 -3.52 -19.41 14.50
C PHE A 118 -4.97 -19.12 14.85
N ASN A 119 -5.56 -19.97 15.67
CA ASN A 119 -6.95 -19.86 16.06
C ASN A 119 -7.22 -18.61 16.90
N ASP A 120 -6.34 -18.31 17.85
CA ASP A 120 -6.50 -17.12 18.70
C ASP A 120 -6.24 -15.84 17.90
N LEU A 121 -5.24 -15.82 17.03
CA LEU A 121 -4.99 -14.70 16.14
C LEU A 121 -6.20 -14.43 15.23
N TYR A 122 -6.78 -15.49 14.64
CA TYR A 122 -7.97 -15.36 13.80
C TYR A 122 -9.19 -14.87 14.58
N LYS A 123 -9.41 -15.36 15.79
CA LYS A 123 -10.51 -14.88 16.64
C LYS A 123 -10.42 -13.38 16.94
N ILE A 124 -9.20 -12.87 17.14
CA ILE A 124 -8.97 -11.45 17.43
C ILE A 124 -9.13 -10.58 16.17
N THR A 125 -8.54 -11.01 15.07
CA THR A 125 -8.36 -10.14 13.89
C THR A 125 -9.37 -10.40 12.77
N GLY A 126 -10.01 -11.58 12.75
CA GLY A 126 -10.81 -12.03 11.59
C GLY A 126 -10.01 -12.19 10.29
N CYS A 127 -8.68 -12.04 10.36
CA CYS A 127 -7.82 -12.04 9.19
C CYS A 127 -7.41 -13.45 8.80
N GLN A 128 -7.70 -13.86 7.57
CA GLN A 128 -7.29 -15.16 7.05
C GLN A 128 -5.76 -15.26 7.02
N PHE A 129 -5.25 -16.43 7.43
CA PHE A 129 -3.83 -16.71 7.34
C PHE A 129 -3.33 -16.65 5.90
N GLN A 130 -2.30 -15.86 5.72
CA GLN A 130 -1.44 -15.85 4.54
C GLN A 130 0.01 -15.65 5.02
N VAL A 131 0.95 -16.39 4.45
CA VAL A 131 2.37 -16.33 4.81
C VAL A 131 2.96 -14.90 4.75
N PHE A 132 2.33 -14.03 4.01
CA PHE A 132 2.72 -12.65 3.78
C PHE A 132 1.93 -11.60 4.59
N ASN A 133 1.02 -11.98 5.50
CA ASN A 133 0.34 -10.99 6.34
C ASN A 133 1.37 -10.09 7.03
N SER A 134 1.03 -8.81 7.21
CA SER A 134 1.96 -7.81 7.74
C SER A 134 2.55 -8.18 9.10
N ILE A 135 1.81 -8.92 9.94
CA ILE A 135 2.30 -9.41 11.23
C ILE A 135 3.60 -10.21 11.08
N TYR A 136 3.70 -11.09 10.07
CA TYR A 136 4.91 -11.88 9.83
C TYR A 136 6.03 -11.03 9.27
N GLN A 137 5.73 -10.13 8.36
CA GLN A 137 6.71 -9.19 7.80
C GLN A 137 7.30 -8.28 8.89
N LEU A 138 6.48 -7.72 9.78
CA LEU A 138 6.93 -6.91 10.90
C LEU A 138 7.72 -7.70 11.93
N TYR A 139 7.38 -8.97 12.15
CA TYR A 139 8.16 -9.83 13.03
C TYR A 139 9.57 -10.07 12.47
N GLU A 140 9.69 -10.29 11.17
CA GLU A 140 10.99 -10.39 10.49
C GLU A 140 11.77 -9.06 10.57
N ASP A 141 11.11 -7.93 10.35
CA ASP A 141 11.74 -6.61 10.50
C ASP A 141 12.22 -6.34 11.94
N LYS A 142 11.51 -6.89 12.94
CA LYS A 142 11.96 -6.85 14.34
C LYS A 142 13.23 -7.67 14.53
N LYS A 143 13.28 -8.90 14.01
CA LYS A 143 14.44 -9.79 14.12
C LYS A 143 15.68 -9.24 13.43
N SER A 144 15.51 -8.59 12.28
CA SER A 144 16.58 -7.96 11.50
C SER A 144 16.96 -6.56 11.97
N ASN A 145 16.43 -6.09 13.09
CA ASN A 145 16.66 -4.75 13.67
C ASN A 145 16.20 -3.58 12.77
N ARG A 146 15.38 -3.83 11.77
CA ARG A 146 14.82 -2.79 10.91
C ARG A 146 13.73 -2.00 11.64
N LEU A 147 12.87 -2.70 12.38
CA LEU A 147 11.75 -2.09 13.10
C LEU A 147 12.23 -1.13 14.21
N GLN A 148 13.39 -1.40 14.82
CA GLN A 148 13.96 -0.52 15.85
C GLN A 148 14.38 0.86 15.32
N LYS A 149 14.66 0.97 14.04
CA LYS A 149 15.01 2.24 13.38
C LYS A 149 13.78 3.02 12.94
N ALA A 150 12.63 2.36 12.91
CA ALA A 150 11.39 2.95 12.42
C ALA A 150 10.70 3.80 13.48
N LYS A 151 10.25 4.98 13.07
CA LYS A 151 9.35 5.85 13.83
C LYS A 151 7.92 5.72 13.36
N THR A 152 7.72 5.50 12.09
CA THR A 152 6.43 5.44 11.43
C THR A 152 6.37 4.24 10.49
N PHE A 153 5.20 3.63 10.45
CA PHE A 153 4.79 2.58 9.55
C PHE A 153 3.67 3.13 8.67
N LEU A 154 3.81 3.05 7.35
CA LEU A 154 2.77 3.44 6.40
C LEU A 154 2.54 2.31 5.39
N MET A 155 1.31 1.87 5.23
CA MET A 155 0.96 0.97 4.15
C MET A 155 1.10 1.69 2.80
N ILE A 156 1.20 0.95 1.71
CA ILE A 156 1.57 1.54 0.41
C ILE A 156 0.68 2.73 -0.01
N PRO A 157 -0.67 2.67 0.06
CA PRO A 157 -1.48 3.83 -0.31
C PRO A 157 -1.31 5.01 0.64
N GLU A 158 -1.12 4.74 1.94
CA GLU A 158 -0.84 5.77 2.95
C GLU A 158 0.50 6.46 2.69
N TYR A 159 1.53 5.69 2.32
CA TYR A 159 2.84 6.21 1.94
C TYR A 159 2.76 7.11 0.69
N LEU A 160 2.05 6.69 -0.34
CA LEU A 160 1.89 7.48 -1.56
C LEU A 160 1.13 8.78 -1.31
N LEU A 161 0.08 8.75 -0.49
CA LEU A 161 -0.65 9.95 -0.07
C LEU A 161 0.21 10.87 0.80
N TYR A 162 1.01 10.29 1.72
CA TYR A 162 1.99 11.06 2.49
C TYR A 162 2.98 11.78 1.59
N LYS A 163 3.52 11.12 0.58
CA LYS A 163 4.46 11.75 -0.39
C LYS A 163 3.82 12.89 -1.19
N LEU A 164 2.51 12.84 -1.40
CA LEU A 164 1.77 13.92 -2.08
C LEU A 164 1.41 15.10 -1.16
N THR A 165 1.10 14.80 0.10
CA THR A 165 0.46 15.77 1.02
C THR A 165 1.37 16.23 2.16
N GLY A 166 2.40 15.47 2.50
CA GLY A 166 3.21 15.65 3.70
C GLY A 166 2.52 15.21 5.00
N VAL A 167 1.32 14.64 4.94
CA VAL A 167 0.54 14.23 6.11
C VAL A 167 0.52 12.72 6.23
N LYS A 168 0.92 12.19 7.40
CA LYS A 168 0.92 10.76 7.71
C LYS A 168 -0.40 10.39 8.39
N VAL A 169 -1.16 9.50 7.77
CA VAL A 169 -2.45 8.98 8.29
C VAL A 169 -2.53 7.49 8.06
N HIS A 170 -3.34 6.81 8.86
CA HIS A 170 -3.66 5.39 8.69
C HIS A 170 -5.10 5.23 8.23
N GLU A 171 -5.31 4.25 7.35
CA GLU A 171 -6.61 3.93 6.78
C GLU A 171 -7.08 2.57 7.33
N TYR A 172 -8.30 2.53 7.84
CA TYR A 172 -8.84 1.40 8.59
C TYR A 172 -9.00 0.13 7.76
N THR A 173 -9.53 0.23 6.53
CA THR A 173 -9.79 -0.97 5.72
C THR A 173 -8.52 -1.64 5.26
N ASN A 174 -7.47 -0.86 4.96
CA ASN A 174 -6.17 -1.42 4.62
C ASN A 174 -5.48 -2.03 5.86
N ALA A 175 -5.61 -1.39 7.02
CA ALA A 175 -5.09 -1.93 8.27
C ALA A 175 -5.68 -3.30 8.64
N SER A 176 -6.92 -3.59 8.23
CA SER A 176 -7.57 -4.89 8.47
C SER A 176 -6.87 -6.07 7.78
N THR A 177 -6.02 -5.82 6.77
CA THR A 177 -5.26 -6.87 6.07
C THR A 177 -4.01 -7.32 6.81
N MET A 178 -3.60 -6.60 7.86
CA MET A 178 -2.30 -6.78 8.53
C MET A 178 -2.23 -8.02 9.42
N GLY A 179 -3.37 -8.47 9.97
CA GLY A 179 -3.40 -9.48 11.02
C GLY A 179 -2.94 -8.93 12.38
N LEU A 180 -3.10 -7.64 12.63
CA LEU A 180 -2.68 -6.93 13.85
C LEU A 180 -3.79 -6.08 14.48
N CYS A 181 -4.91 -5.88 13.78
CA CYS A 181 -6.03 -5.09 14.28
C CYS A 181 -7.14 -6.02 14.75
N SER A 182 -7.77 -5.69 15.88
CA SER A 182 -9.00 -6.33 16.32
C SER A 182 -10.15 -6.01 15.36
N CYS A 183 -11.09 -6.94 15.23
CA CYS A 183 -12.34 -6.71 14.50
C CYS A 183 -13.46 -6.10 15.39
N GLU A 184 -13.17 -5.81 16.67
CA GLU A 184 -14.04 -5.14 17.64
C GLU A 184 -13.63 -3.70 17.86
#